data_def1f61e9c7a7fe1c3e5a40e84c06b0f
#
_entry.id   def1f61e9c7a7fe1c3e5a40e84c06b0f
#
_cell.length_a   1.000
_cell.length_b   1.000
_cell.length_c   1.000
_cell.angle_alpha   90.00
_cell.angle_beta   90.00
_cell.angle_gamma   90.00
#
_symmetry.space_group_name_H-M   'P 1'
#
loop_
_entity.id
_entity.type
_entity.pdbx_description
1 polymer ?
#
loop_
_entity_poly.entity_id
_entity_poly.type
_entity_poly.pdbx_seq_one_letter_code
_entity_poly.pdbx_strand_id
1 'polypeptide(L)'
;MKIDSRHQGRFALLIDMVSSLLTLPLYYTFNYMVGCFFLTTGEKKKTSKIGRARDALLVGPLLLALAVALLPLALHGWLLWLLLNILAPSRPFSAISFSSSGTKAQKHQSTFTFGSMNVLLGAEIVNKFNNLGSTFTRLGEISDAILDQSSTVLDNVTEWGENLSKEEAILAKFPHVDFICFQEVFDRLQGLALARRLSSKYPYFILDVADHRLSNNLCMLSSGLAIASRFPFLNVKFVPFIAKRGWHWCGCNGVLMCKMDLGEGRVGILANLHMVAYQGKEQLIALALTHVEEAMDKFRKEVVGSNESLEWEVIGGDYNCDNISPGDRACAEHSIFTNFKDPGMVRPGKDAAWAVGTEPRQPTLHTPEMRNPDHFREILVDDVRRRHYVLDAVVEEQTFDLMTIGPSTNEHGEVVAEEWGGMRRIDKLLFRCENYLEVTNPAQS
;
A
#
# COMPACT_ATOMS: atom_id res chain seq x y z
N MET A 1 -6.13 -7.36 -23.23
CA MET A 1 -5.70 -7.75 -21.86
C MET A 1 -5.21 -9.18 -21.89
N LYS A 2 -3.96 -9.42 -21.51
CA LYS A 2 -3.39 -10.76 -21.29
C LYS A 2 -3.19 -10.92 -19.79
N ILE A 3 -3.66 -12.02 -19.21
CA ILE A 3 -3.45 -12.37 -17.81
C ILE A 3 -2.58 -13.61 -17.79
N ASP A 4 -1.41 -13.49 -17.20
CA ASP A 4 -0.53 -14.60 -16.85
C ASP A 4 -0.80 -14.94 -15.38
N SER A 5 -1.79 -15.81 -15.16
CA SER A 5 -2.32 -16.13 -13.84
C SER A 5 -1.30 -16.95 -13.04
N ARG A 6 -1.43 -16.93 -11.71
CA ARG A 6 -0.59 -17.68 -10.78
C ARG A 6 -0.60 -19.18 -11.02
N HIS A 7 -1.72 -19.76 -11.45
CA HIS A 7 -1.81 -21.16 -11.83
C HIS A 7 -1.57 -21.33 -13.32
N GLN A 8 -0.69 -22.26 -13.68
CA GLN A 8 -0.40 -22.62 -15.07
C GLN A 8 -1.18 -23.87 -15.45
N GLY A 9 -1.78 -23.84 -16.63
CA GLY A 9 -2.58 -24.94 -17.16
C GLY A 9 -4.09 -24.74 -17.03
N ARG A 10 -4.80 -25.12 -18.07
CA ARG A 10 -6.26 -24.89 -18.21
C ARG A 10 -7.08 -25.53 -17.08
N PHE A 11 -6.68 -26.70 -16.63
CA PHE A 11 -7.38 -27.43 -15.57
C PHE A 11 -7.22 -26.74 -14.21
N ALA A 12 -6.01 -26.32 -13.87
CA ALA A 12 -5.74 -25.59 -12.63
C ALA A 12 -6.47 -24.24 -12.60
N LEU A 13 -6.51 -23.53 -13.74
CA LEU A 13 -7.29 -22.30 -13.88
C LEU A 13 -8.79 -22.52 -13.70
N LEU A 14 -9.33 -23.62 -14.26
CA LEU A 14 -10.73 -23.96 -14.08
C LEU A 14 -11.07 -24.22 -12.60
N ILE A 15 -10.23 -24.99 -11.89
CA ILE A 15 -10.42 -25.25 -10.46
C ILE A 15 -10.34 -23.96 -9.65
N ASP A 16 -9.35 -23.09 -9.92
CA ASP A 16 -9.22 -21.78 -9.24
C ASP A 16 -10.47 -20.92 -9.47
N MET A 17 -11.00 -20.90 -10.68
CA MET A 17 -12.23 -20.18 -11.02
C MET A 17 -13.44 -20.78 -10.30
N VAL A 18 -13.61 -22.09 -10.30
CA VAL A 18 -14.72 -22.77 -9.60
C VAL A 18 -14.63 -22.53 -8.10
N SER A 19 -13.46 -22.69 -7.50
CA SER A 19 -13.20 -22.38 -6.09
C SER A 19 -13.63 -20.94 -5.74
N SER A 20 -13.21 -19.98 -6.56
CA SER A 20 -13.58 -18.56 -6.39
C SER A 20 -15.10 -18.36 -6.51
N LEU A 21 -15.75 -18.95 -7.51
CA LEU A 21 -17.21 -18.86 -7.69
C LEU A 21 -18.00 -19.43 -6.51
N LEU A 22 -17.46 -20.44 -5.83
CA LEU A 22 -18.11 -21.05 -4.67
C LEU A 22 -17.88 -20.23 -3.39
N THR A 23 -16.76 -19.52 -3.26
CA THR A 23 -16.42 -18.76 -2.04
C THR A 23 -16.90 -17.31 -2.08
N LEU A 24 -16.90 -16.65 -3.25
CA LEU A 24 -17.28 -15.25 -3.41
C LEU A 24 -18.68 -14.89 -2.92
N PRO A 25 -19.74 -15.72 -3.12
CA PRO A 25 -21.08 -15.40 -2.61
C PRO A 25 -21.11 -15.20 -1.09
N LEU A 26 -20.45 -16.09 -0.33
CA LEU A 26 -20.32 -15.94 1.11
C LEU A 26 -19.55 -14.69 1.49
N TYR A 27 -18.41 -14.45 0.83
CA TYR A 27 -17.55 -13.29 1.09
C TYR A 27 -18.31 -11.96 0.93
N TYR A 28 -19.00 -11.77 -0.19
CA TYR A 28 -19.75 -10.53 -0.40
C TYR A 28 -21.01 -10.44 0.48
N THR A 29 -21.71 -11.54 0.72
CA THR A 29 -22.84 -11.55 1.66
C THR A 29 -22.38 -11.13 3.05
N PHE A 30 -21.24 -11.65 3.53
CA PHE A 30 -20.65 -11.27 4.80
C PHE A 30 -20.27 -9.78 4.83
N ASN A 31 -19.64 -9.27 3.77
CA ASN A 31 -19.28 -7.85 3.66
C ASN A 31 -20.50 -6.93 3.75
N TYR A 32 -21.57 -7.24 3.02
CA TYR A 32 -22.82 -6.47 3.11
C TYR A 32 -23.48 -6.56 4.51
N MET A 33 -23.44 -7.74 5.11
CA MET A 33 -23.95 -7.93 6.48
C MET A 33 -23.18 -7.06 7.48
N VAL A 34 -21.84 -7.06 7.41
CA VAL A 34 -21.00 -6.19 8.27
C VAL A 34 -21.38 -4.72 8.09
N GLY A 35 -21.63 -4.27 6.86
CA GLY A 35 -22.07 -2.93 6.54
C GLY A 35 -23.41 -2.51 7.20
N CYS A 36 -24.27 -3.49 7.54
CA CYS A 36 -25.53 -3.20 8.25
C CYS A 36 -25.32 -2.88 9.74
N PHE A 37 -24.28 -3.43 10.35
CA PHE A 37 -24.03 -3.28 11.80
C PHE A 37 -22.95 -2.25 12.12
N PHE A 38 -21.93 -2.15 11.27
CA PHE A 38 -20.78 -1.26 11.47
C PHE A 38 -20.81 -0.12 10.45
N LEU A 39 -21.10 1.08 10.93
CA LEU A 39 -21.18 2.28 10.09
C LEU A 39 -20.00 3.19 10.38
N THR A 40 -19.39 3.72 9.32
CA THR A 40 -18.42 4.80 9.42
C THR A 40 -19.04 6.08 9.99
N THR A 41 -18.21 7.01 10.45
CA THR A 41 -18.67 8.33 10.90
C THR A 41 -19.39 9.09 9.78
N GLY A 42 -18.97 8.93 8.53
CA GLY A 42 -19.61 9.53 7.36
C GLY A 42 -21.00 8.92 7.05
N GLU A 43 -21.10 7.60 7.13
CA GLU A 43 -22.39 6.90 6.92
C GLU A 43 -23.39 7.21 8.04
N LYS A 44 -22.94 7.29 9.30
CA LYS A 44 -23.77 7.69 10.43
C LYS A 44 -24.39 9.08 10.25
N LYS A 45 -23.68 10.02 9.60
CA LYS A 45 -24.20 11.36 9.29
C LYS A 45 -25.23 11.35 8.17
N LYS A 46 -25.08 10.46 7.17
CA LYS A 46 -25.95 10.40 5.97
C LYS A 46 -27.18 9.52 6.16
N THR A 47 -27.12 8.50 7.00
CA THR A 47 -28.21 7.52 7.16
C THR A 47 -29.15 7.92 8.29
N SER A 48 -30.47 7.94 8.04
CA SER A 48 -31.50 8.23 9.06
C SER A 48 -31.47 7.14 10.16
N LYS A 49 -31.97 7.50 11.35
CA LYS A 49 -32.15 6.55 12.46
C LYS A 49 -33.02 5.34 12.05
N ILE A 50 -34.10 5.58 11.30
CA ILE A 50 -34.99 4.54 10.80
C ILE A 50 -34.28 3.63 9.81
N GLY A 51 -33.49 4.20 8.86
CA GLY A 51 -32.70 3.42 7.93
C GLY A 51 -31.71 2.50 8.63
N ARG A 52 -30.99 3.00 9.63
CA ARG A 52 -30.05 2.19 10.45
C ARG A 52 -30.76 1.07 11.21
N ALA A 53 -31.92 1.37 11.82
CA ALA A 53 -32.72 0.35 12.51
C ALA A 53 -33.22 -0.72 11.55
N ARG A 54 -33.70 -0.34 10.35
CA ARG A 54 -34.08 -1.29 9.30
C ARG A 54 -32.92 -2.19 8.91
N ASP A 55 -31.75 -1.62 8.63
CA ASP A 55 -30.57 -2.35 8.16
C ASP A 55 -30.07 -3.32 9.25
N ALA A 56 -30.01 -2.89 10.51
CA ALA A 56 -29.56 -3.74 11.61
C ALA A 56 -30.58 -4.81 12.03
N LEU A 57 -31.92 -4.51 11.99
CA LEU A 57 -32.93 -5.41 12.51
C LEU A 57 -33.61 -6.31 11.45
N LEU A 58 -33.52 -5.93 10.17
CA LEU A 58 -34.14 -6.71 9.08
C LEU A 58 -33.10 -7.19 8.08
N VAL A 59 -32.33 -6.28 7.47
CA VAL A 59 -31.40 -6.63 6.39
C VAL A 59 -30.23 -7.46 6.92
N GLY A 60 -29.62 -7.04 8.01
CA GLY A 60 -28.48 -7.74 8.62
C GLY A 60 -28.81 -9.19 9.01
N PRO A 61 -29.89 -9.48 9.75
CA PRO A 61 -30.30 -10.85 10.07
C PRO A 61 -30.63 -11.72 8.84
N LEU A 62 -31.25 -11.14 7.78
CA LEU A 62 -31.49 -11.86 6.52
C LEU A 62 -30.16 -12.21 5.84
N LEU A 63 -29.23 -11.29 5.79
CA LEU A 63 -27.88 -11.55 5.24
C LEU A 63 -27.11 -12.56 6.09
N LEU A 64 -27.26 -12.55 7.41
CA LEU A 64 -26.69 -13.56 8.29
C LEU A 64 -27.24 -14.95 7.98
N ALA A 65 -28.57 -15.08 7.84
CA ALA A 65 -29.20 -16.35 7.46
C ALA A 65 -28.71 -16.84 6.09
N LEU A 66 -28.59 -15.92 5.12
CA LEU A 66 -28.03 -16.24 3.80
C LEU A 66 -26.56 -16.67 3.90
N ALA A 67 -25.74 -15.97 4.68
CA ALA A 67 -24.34 -16.31 4.90
C ALA A 67 -24.20 -17.73 5.49
N VAL A 68 -25.04 -18.08 6.49
CA VAL A 68 -25.08 -19.44 7.07
C VAL A 68 -25.45 -20.48 6.02
N ALA A 69 -26.44 -20.20 5.16
CA ALA A 69 -26.84 -21.10 4.06
C ALA A 69 -25.74 -21.29 3.00
N LEU A 70 -24.89 -20.27 2.80
CA LEU A 70 -23.77 -20.32 1.85
C LEU A 70 -22.50 -20.99 2.39
N LEU A 71 -22.40 -21.22 3.72
CA LEU A 71 -21.23 -21.84 4.35
C LEU A 71 -20.82 -23.18 3.73
N PRO A 72 -21.75 -24.16 3.50
CA PRO A 72 -21.37 -25.44 2.89
C PRO A 72 -20.76 -25.25 1.49
N LEU A 73 -21.31 -24.34 0.70
CA LEU A 73 -20.83 -24.04 -0.64
C LEU A 73 -19.42 -23.45 -0.61
N ALA A 74 -19.20 -22.46 0.26
CA ALA A 74 -17.91 -21.82 0.45
C ALA A 74 -16.86 -22.79 0.99
N LEU A 75 -17.24 -23.74 1.88
CA LEU A 75 -16.35 -24.77 2.39
C LEU A 75 -15.87 -25.67 1.25
N HIS A 76 -16.74 -26.10 0.34
CA HIS A 76 -16.32 -26.87 -0.84
C HIS A 76 -15.35 -26.07 -1.72
N GLY A 77 -15.65 -24.78 -1.96
CA GLY A 77 -14.73 -23.92 -2.70
C GLY A 77 -13.37 -23.80 -2.04
N TRP A 78 -13.32 -23.62 -0.72
CA TRP A 78 -12.07 -23.55 0.05
C TRP A 78 -11.30 -24.87 0.00
N LEU A 79 -11.96 -26.04 0.12
CA LEU A 79 -11.33 -27.35 -0.01
C LEU A 79 -10.74 -27.57 -1.41
N LEU A 80 -11.45 -27.16 -2.47
CA LEU A 80 -10.93 -27.19 -3.84
C LEU A 80 -9.67 -26.33 -3.97
N TRP A 81 -9.68 -25.14 -3.40
CA TRP A 81 -8.51 -24.25 -3.38
C TRP A 81 -7.33 -24.88 -2.64
N LEU A 82 -7.56 -25.51 -1.48
CA LEU A 82 -6.51 -26.21 -0.73
C LEU A 82 -5.90 -27.34 -1.56
N LEU A 83 -6.73 -28.20 -2.16
CA LEU A 83 -6.28 -29.28 -3.01
C LEU A 83 -5.49 -28.76 -4.21
N LEU A 84 -5.95 -27.70 -4.84
CA LEU A 84 -5.24 -27.07 -5.96
C LEU A 84 -3.84 -26.62 -5.56
N ASN A 85 -3.70 -25.93 -4.41
CA ASN A 85 -2.39 -25.43 -3.95
C ASN A 85 -1.44 -26.56 -3.47
N ILE A 86 -1.97 -27.73 -3.09
CA ILE A 86 -1.15 -28.90 -2.75
C ILE A 86 -0.67 -29.60 -4.04
N LEU A 87 -1.55 -29.72 -5.04
CA LEU A 87 -1.32 -30.57 -6.20
C LEU A 87 -0.70 -29.82 -7.40
N ALA A 88 -0.95 -28.52 -7.51
CA ALA A 88 -0.48 -27.69 -8.61
C ALA A 88 0.41 -26.54 -8.11
N PRO A 89 1.72 -26.58 -8.36
CA PRO A 89 2.59 -25.48 -8.06
C PRO A 89 2.06 -24.16 -8.64
N SER A 90 1.96 -23.14 -7.82
CA SER A 90 1.51 -21.81 -8.24
C SER A 90 2.63 -20.81 -8.19
N ARG A 91 2.61 -19.83 -9.09
CA ARG A 91 3.41 -18.62 -8.93
C ARG A 91 2.85 -17.79 -7.77
N PRO A 92 3.69 -17.07 -7.03
CA PRO A 92 3.21 -16.26 -5.93
C PRO A 92 2.51 -14.96 -6.36
N PHE A 93 2.14 -14.81 -7.64
CA PHE A 93 1.51 -13.60 -8.19
C PHE A 93 0.78 -13.88 -9.51
N SER A 94 -0.07 -12.94 -9.90
CA SER A 94 -0.65 -12.84 -11.25
C SER A 94 -0.09 -11.61 -11.96
N ALA A 95 0.40 -11.78 -13.19
CA ALA A 95 0.86 -10.68 -14.04
C ALA A 95 -0.20 -10.34 -15.09
N ILE A 96 -0.47 -9.05 -15.27
CA ILE A 96 -1.45 -8.55 -16.24
C ILE A 96 -0.75 -7.59 -17.19
N SER A 97 -0.98 -7.78 -18.49
CA SER A 97 -0.57 -6.83 -19.50
C SER A 97 -1.76 -6.44 -20.38
N PHE A 98 -1.88 -5.14 -20.62
CA PHE A 98 -2.84 -4.59 -21.57
C PHE A 98 -2.11 -4.26 -22.86
N SER A 99 -2.73 -4.58 -24.01
CA SER A 99 -2.18 -4.19 -25.32
C SER A 99 -2.33 -2.68 -25.44
N SER A 100 -1.23 -1.96 -25.28
CA SER A 100 -1.20 -0.53 -25.52
C SER A 100 -0.96 -0.28 -27.01
N SER A 101 -1.91 0.31 -27.67
CA SER A 101 -1.76 0.76 -29.07
C SER A 101 -0.91 2.05 -29.19
N GLY A 102 0.05 2.27 -28.32
CA GLY A 102 0.79 3.53 -28.47
C GLY A 102 1.92 3.88 -27.51
N THR A 103 2.09 3.23 -26.38
CA THR A 103 3.27 3.48 -25.56
C THR A 103 4.44 2.62 -26.04
N LYS A 104 5.10 3.08 -27.11
CA LYS A 104 6.52 2.75 -27.27
C LYS A 104 7.20 3.30 -26.02
N ALA A 105 7.90 2.43 -25.24
CA ALA A 105 8.81 2.90 -24.23
C ALA A 105 9.59 4.07 -24.81
N GLN A 106 9.57 5.23 -24.15
CA GLN A 106 10.35 6.37 -24.61
C GLN A 106 11.80 5.93 -24.54
N LYS A 107 12.42 5.74 -25.72
CA LYS A 107 13.75 5.11 -25.87
C LYS A 107 14.89 5.80 -25.11
N HIS A 108 14.66 6.96 -24.50
CA HIS A 108 15.71 7.74 -23.84
C HIS A 108 15.22 8.42 -22.53
N GLN A 109 14.28 7.81 -21.81
CA GLN A 109 13.89 8.36 -20.51
C GLN A 109 15.06 8.25 -19.53
N SER A 110 15.54 9.38 -18.99
CA SER A 110 16.65 9.47 -18.03
C SER A 110 16.13 9.63 -16.59
N THR A 111 14.89 10.08 -16.41
CA THR A 111 14.28 10.36 -15.10
C THR A 111 13.09 9.44 -14.88
N PHE A 112 13.01 8.80 -13.71
CA PHE A 112 11.91 7.90 -13.35
C PHE A 112 11.26 8.38 -12.06
N THR A 113 9.93 8.21 -11.98
CA THR A 113 9.13 8.68 -10.85
C THR A 113 8.36 7.53 -10.21
N PHE A 114 8.32 7.52 -8.87
CA PHE A 114 7.79 6.44 -8.06
C PHE A 114 6.73 6.97 -7.09
N GLY A 115 5.66 6.20 -6.89
CA GLY A 115 4.65 6.45 -5.88
C GLY A 115 4.42 5.22 -5.00
N SER A 116 4.04 5.45 -3.76
CA SER A 116 3.57 4.40 -2.85
C SER A 116 2.29 4.85 -2.17
N MET A 117 1.30 3.95 -2.07
CA MET A 117 0.05 4.26 -1.40
C MET A 117 -0.64 3.02 -0.84
N ASN A 118 -0.97 3.06 0.44
CA ASN A 118 -1.89 2.10 1.05
C ASN A 118 -3.33 2.52 0.70
N VAL A 119 -4.07 1.64 0.01
CA VAL A 119 -5.41 1.95 -0.52
C VAL A 119 -6.54 1.21 0.20
N LEU A 120 -6.22 0.23 1.05
CA LEU A 120 -7.15 -0.61 1.81
C LEU A 120 -8.37 -1.05 0.98
N LEU A 121 -8.13 -1.74 -0.14
CA LEU A 121 -9.16 -2.36 -0.97
C LEU A 121 -9.36 -3.83 -0.53
N GLY A 122 -10.10 -4.01 0.55
CA GLY A 122 -10.28 -5.31 1.20
C GLY A 122 -11.69 -5.54 1.74
N ALA A 123 -11.81 -6.49 2.66
CA ALA A 123 -13.08 -6.84 3.29
C ALA A 123 -13.67 -5.66 4.06
N GLU A 124 -15.00 -5.50 3.98
CA GLU A 124 -15.72 -4.38 4.63
C GLU A 124 -15.49 -4.33 6.14
N ILE A 125 -15.29 -5.47 6.80
CA ILE A 125 -14.98 -5.49 8.23
C ILE A 125 -13.69 -4.70 8.53
N VAL A 126 -12.65 -4.90 7.74
CA VAL A 126 -11.38 -4.19 7.90
C VAL A 126 -11.54 -2.71 7.56
N ASN A 127 -12.26 -2.41 6.47
CA ASN A 127 -12.58 -1.04 6.08
C ASN A 127 -13.32 -0.29 7.20
N LYS A 128 -14.35 -0.90 7.76
CA LYS A 128 -15.18 -0.27 8.81
C LYS A 128 -14.41 -0.05 10.11
N PHE A 129 -13.52 -0.97 10.50
CA PHE A 129 -12.62 -0.76 11.64
C PHE A 129 -11.69 0.44 11.41
N ASN A 130 -11.28 0.69 10.18
CA ASN A 130 -10.49 1.86 9.80
C ASN A 130 -11.35 3.08 9.44
N ASN A 131 -12.63 3.08 9.79
CA ASN A 131 -13.57 4.16 9.48
C ASN A 131 -13.65 4.51 7.98
N LEU A 132 -13.36 3.56 7.10
CA LEU A 132 -13.42 3.73 5.64
C LEU A 132 -14.73 3.20 5.07
N GLY A 133 -15.26 3.90 4.07
CA GLY A 133 -16.49 3.52 3.39
C GLY A 133 -16.32 2.41 2.37
N SER A 134 -17.36 2.19 1.59
CA SER A 134 -17.45 1.14 0.58
C SER A 134 -16.22 1.08 -0.33
N THR A 135 -15.60 -0.08 -0.40
CA THR A 135 -14.45 -0.37 -1.27
C THR A 135 -14.75 -0.07 -2.74
N PHE A 136 -15.96 -0.40 -3.22
CA PHE A 136 -16.33 -0.18 -4.62
C PHE A 136 -16.35 1.31 -4.99
N THR A 137 -16.90 2.17 -4.12
CA THR A 137 -16.90 3.62 -4.35
C THR A 137 -15.50 4.18 -4.32
N ARG A 138 -14.70 3.81 -3.29
CA ARG A 138 -13.33 4.27 -3.13
C ARG A 138 -12.41 3.86 -4.27
N LEU A 139 -12.58 2.67 -4.83
CA LEU A 139 -11.84 2.23 -6.01
C LEU A 139 -11.98 3.24 -7.17
N GLY A 140 -13.20 3.71 -7.41
CA GLY A 140 -13.47 4.74 -8.42
C GLY A 140 -12.73 6.03 -8.11
N GLU A 141 -12.91 6.56 -6.90
CA GLU A 141 -12.29 7.81 -6.44
C GLU A 141 -10.75 7.75 -6.49
N ILE A 142 -10.13 6.64 -6.05
CA ILE A 142 -8.68 6.42 -6.12
C ILE A 142 -8.19 6.39 -7.58
N SER A 143 -8.89 5.63 -8.44
CA SER A 143 -8.50 5.51 -9.83
C SER A 143 -8.60 6.86 -10.56
N ASP A 144 -9.68 7.60 -10.32
CA ASP A 144 -9.91 8.90 -10.94
C ASP A 144 -8.86 9.92 -10.44
N ALA A 145 -8.52 9.93 -9.15
CA ALA A 145 -7.46 10.77 -8.60
C ALA A 145 -6.07 10.47 -9.21
N ILE A 146 -5.75 9.18 -9.46
CA ILE A 146 -4.50 8.81 -10.13
C ILE A 146 -4.49 9.21 -11.61
N LEU A 147 -5.65 9.18 -12.26
CA LEU A 147 -5.79 9.51 -13.68
C LEU A 147 -5.92 11.02 -13.93
N ASP A 148 -6.55 11.76 -13.00
CA ASP A 148 -6.81 13.20 -13.07
C ASP A 148 -5.56 14.03 -12.71
N GLN A 149 -4.44 13.69 -13.32
CA GLN A 149 -3.21 14.43 -13.14
C GLN A 149 -3.19 15.60 -14.11
N SER A 150 -3.77 16.72 -13.67
CA SER A 150 -3.56 17.99 -14.36
C SER A 150 -2.08 18.40 -14.21
N SER A 151 -1.37 18.33 -15.31
CA SER A 151 0.08 18.39 -15.48
C SER A 151 0.70 19.79 -15.25
N THR A 152 0.21 20.65 -14.39
CA THR A 152 0.55 22.08 -14.50
C THR A 152 1.59 22.63 -13.52
N VAL A 153 2.17 21.83 -12.62
CA VAL A 153 3.11 22.43 -11.64
C VAL A 153 4.53 21.84 -11.67
N LEU A 154 4.75 20.67 -12.25
CA LEU A 154 6.05 19.98 -12.14
C LEU A 154 6.85 19.82 -13.44
N ASP A 155 6.37 20.35 -14.58
CA ASP A 155 7.17 20.36 -15.82
C ASP A 155 8.47 21.18 -15.70
N ASN A 156 8.60 21.98 -14.64
CA ASN A 156 9.77 22.83 -14.38
C ASN A 156 10.60 22.41 -13.15
N VAL A 157 10.21 21.34 -12.42
CA VAL A 157 11.02 20.86 -11.29
C VAL A 157 12.01 19.83 -11.79
N THR A 158 13.10 20.30 -12.36
CA THR A 158 14.23 19.48 -12.83
C THR A 158 15.11 18.97 -11.69
N GLU A 159 14.94 19.50 -10.47
CA GLU A 159 15.76 19.14 -9.31
C GLU A 159 14.90 19.07 -8.05
N TRP A 160 14.47 17.88 -7.67
CA TRP A 160 13.88 17.61 -6.37
C TRP A 160 14.98 17.63 -5.31
N GLY A 161 14.94 18.60 -4.42
CA GLY A 161 15.69 18.51 -3.18
C GLY A 161 16.30 19.79 -2.63
N GLU A 162 16.75 20.73 -3.43
CA GLU A 162 17.61 21.78 -2.90
C GLU A 162 16.98 23.17 -2.80
N ASN A 163 15.87 23.46 -3.48
CA ASN A 163 15.31 24.82 -3.54
C ASN A 163 13.80 24.94 -3.28
N LEU A 164 13.08 23.83 -2.99
CA LEU A 164 11.66 23.93 -2.65
C LEU A 164 11.48 24.28 -1.17
N SER A 165 10.71 25.32 -0.89
CA SER A 165 10.21 25.55 0.46
C SER A 165 9.35 24.36 0.93
N LYS A 166 9.20 24.18 2.25
CA LYS A 166 8.27 23.21 2.86
C LYS A 166 6.87 23.30 2.23
N GLU A 167 6.40 24.53 2.08
CA GLU A 167 5.07 24.83 1.54
C GLU A 167 4.93 24.38 0.09
N GLU A 168 5.85 24.75 -0.77
CA GLU A 168 5.84 24.34 -2.20
C GLU A 168 5.88 22.82 -2.35
N ALA A 169 6.71 22.14 -1.58
CA ALA A 169 6.81 20.67 -1.62
C ALA A 169 5.50 19.98 -1.20
N ILE A 170 4.82 20.47 -0.15
CA ILE A 170 3.55 19.89 0.34
C ILE A 170 2.39 20.23 -0.61
N LEU A 171 2.35 21.45 -1.17
CA LEU A 171 1.30 21.89 -2.08
C LEU A 171 1.46 21.32 -3.49
N ALA A 172 2.62 20.76 -3.81
CA ALA A 172 2.86 20.16 -5.12
C ALA A 172 1.80 19.11 -5.45
N LYS A 173 1.21 19.22 -6.64
CA LYS A 173 0.28 18.21 -7.13
C LYS A 173 1.05 16.94 -7.50
N PHE A 174 0.38 15.81 -7.37
CA PHE A 174 0.94 14.50 -7.65
C PHE A 174 1.50 14.46 -9.09
N PRO A 175 2.81 14.26 -9.28
CA PRO A 175 3.38 14.22 -10.62
C PRO A 175 2.92 12.96 -11.36
N HIS A 176 3.14 12.93 -12.67
CA HIS A 176 3.06 11.68 -13.41
C HIS A 176 4.08 10.70 -12.87
N VAL A 177 3.63 9.62 -12.23
CA VAL A 177 4.53 8.57 -11.77
C VAL A 177 4.60 7.44 -12.78
N ASP A 178 5.78 6.85 -12.94
CA ASP A 178 6.02 5.73 -13.83
C ASP A 178 5.67 4.39 -13.16
N PHE A 179 5.81 4.33 -11.85
CA PHE A 179 5.61 3.14 -11.04
C PHE A 179 4.82 3.46 -9.77
N ILE A 180 3.79 2.66 -9.46
CA ILE A 180 3.04 2.79 -8.22
C ILE A 180 3.09 1.48 -7.44
N CYS A 181 3.56 1.55 -6.20
CA CYS A 181 3.47 0.51 -5.20
C CYS A 181 2.16 0.66 -4.44
N PHE A 182 1.26 -0.31 -4.54
CA PHE A 182 0.01 -0.35 -3.78
C PHE A 182 0.12 -1.33 -2.63
N GLN A 183 -0.41 -0.97 -1.47
CA GLN A 183 -0.60 -1.86 -0.33
C GLN A 183 -2.09 -2.03 -0.07
N GLU A 184 -2.44 -3.15 0.58
CA GLU A 184 -3.79 -3.52 0.99
C GLU A 184 -4.80 -3.71 -0.16
N VAL A 185 -4.34 -4.13 -1.34
CA VAL A 185 -5.21 -4.61 -2.43
C VAL A 185 -5.53 -6.09 -2.17
N PHE A 186 -6.31 -6.36 -1.11
CA PHE A 186 -6.59 -7.74 -0.68
C PHE A 186 -7.65 -8.44 -1.52
N ASP A 187 -8.62 -7.69 -2.06
CA ASP A 187 -9.70 -8.24 -2.87
C ASP A 187 -9.27 -8.37 -4.34
N ARG A 188 -9.24 -9.61 -4.84
CA ARG A 188 -8.83 -9.92 -6.21
C ARG A 188 -9.66 -9.21 -7.27
N LEU A 189 -10.98 -9.10 -7.09
CA LEU A 189 -11.85 -8.44 -8.07
C LEU A 189 -11.62 -6.93 -8.06
N GLN A 190 -11.40 -6.34 -6.89
CA GLN A 190 -11.04 -4.93 -6.77
C GLN A 190 -9.68 -4.65 -7.41
N GLY A 191 -8.69 -5.52 -7.20
CA GLY A 191 -7.38 -5.41 -7.84
C GLY A 191 -7.49 -5.48 -9.37
N LEU A 192 -8.29 -6.40 -9.92
CA LEU A 192 -8.55 -6.47 -11.36
C LEU A 192 -9.29 -5.23 -11.89
N ALA A 193 -10.24 -4.70 -11.13
CA ALA A 193 -10.95 -3.48 -11.51
C ALA A 193 -10.03 -2.26 -11.48
N LEU A 194 -9.14 -2.14 -10.46
CA LEU A 194 -8.11 -1.12 -10.37
C LEU A 194 -7.19 -1.17 -11.60
N ALA A 195 -6.66 -2.36 -11.93
CA ALA A 195 -5.80 -2.54 -13.08
C ALA A 195 -6.49 -2.14 -14.41
N ARG A 196 -7.76 -2.50 -14.58
CA ARG A 196 -8.54 -2.11 -15.78
C ARG A 196 -8.72 -0.59 -15.88
N ARG A 197 -9.07 0.08 -14.77
CA ARG A 197 -9.26 1.53 -14.75
C ARG A 197 -7.96 2.26 -15.07
N LEU A 198 -6.85 1.83 -14.50
CA LEU A 198 -5.54 2.45 -14.68
C LEU A 198 -4.81 2.04 -15.96
N SER A 199 -5.35 1.08 -16.75
CA SER A 199 -4.68 0.46 -17.91
C SER A 199 -4.27 1.43 -19.02
N SER A 200 -4.90 2.60 -19.12
CA SER A 200 -4.54 3.63 -20.10
C SER A 200 -3.17 4.27 -19.83
N LYS A 201 -2.78 4.38 -18.54
CA LYS A 201 -1.48 4.92 -18.12
C LYS A 201 -0.48 3.83 -17.75
N TYR A 202 -0.96 2.77 -17.10
CA TYR A 202 -0.14 1.66 -16.61
C TYR A 202 -0.53 0.35 -17.31
N PRO A 203 0.13 0.00 -18.40
CA PRO A 203 -0.22 -1.23 -19.15
C PRO A 203 0.23 -2.52 -18.45
N TYR A 204 1.05 -2.45 -17.40
CA TYR A 204 1.60 -3.63 -16.71
C TYR A 204 1.25 -3.62 -15.22
N PHE A 205 0.75 -4.76 -14.71
CA PHE A 205 0.40 -4.94 -13.31
C PHE A 205 0.88 -6.28 -12.76
N ILE A 206 1.31 -6.26 -11.50
CA ILE A 206 1.43 -7.45 -10.66
C ILE A 206 0.38 -7.35 -9.56
N LEU A 207 -0.41 -8.40 -9.41
CA LEU A 207 -1.54 -8.49 -8.46
C LEU A 207 -1.60 -9.87 -7.81
N ASP A 208 -2.49 -10.01 -6.82
CA ASP A 208 -2.82 -11.30 -6.19
C ASP A 208 -1.56 -12.01 -5.67
N VAL A 209 -0.74 -11.24 -4.97
CA VAL A 209 0.57 -11.68 -4.49
C VAL A 209 0.42 -12.43 -3.18
N ALA A 210 0.85 -13.70 -3.13
CA ALA A 210 0.86 -14.48 -1.89
C ALA A 210 1.74 -15.73 -2.01
N ASP A 211 2.25 -16.19 -0.89
CA ASP A 211 2.76 -17.55 -0.78
C ASP A 211 1.61 -18.47 -0.33
N HIS A 212 1.13 -19.29 -1.24
CA HIS A 212 -0.01 -20.18 -1.02
C HIS A 212 0.35 -21.53 -0.41
N ARG A 213 1.58 -21.72 0.05
CA ARG A 213 1.93 -22.91 0.83
C ARG A 213 1.15 -22.92 2.15
N LEU A 214 0.64 -24.08 2.53
CA LEU A 214 -0.18 -24.25 3.74
C LEU A 214 0.50 -23.72 5.02
N SER A 215 1.83 -23.78 5.08
CA SER A 215 2.60 -23.22 6.19
C SER A 215 2.49 -21.69 6.32
N ASN A 216 2.12 -20.99 5.24
CA ASN A 216 2.16 -19.53 5.18
C ASN A 216 0.80 -18.88 4.94
N ASN A 217 -0.20 -19.63 4.45
CA ASN A 217 -1.49 -19.06 4.08
C ASN A 217 -2.61 -20.10 4.13
N LEU A 218 -3.43 -20.06 5.19
CA LEU A 218 -4.61 -20.91 5.34
C LEU A 218 -5.91 -20.25 4.90
N CYS A 219 -5.93 -18.93 4.78
CA CYS A 219 -7.15 -18.14 4.66
C CYS A 219 -7.44 -17.63 3.25
N MET A 220 -6.74 -18.08 2.22
CA MET A 220 -6.86 -17.59 0.83
C MET A 220 -6.57 -16.08 0.67
N LEU A 221 -6.00 -15.42 1.67
CA LEU A 221 -5.74 -13.99 1.62
C LEU A 221 -4.44 -13.70 0.85
N SER A 222 -4.48 -12.69 0.00
CA SER A 222 -3.27 -12.15 -0.63
C SER A 222 -2.47 -11.33 0.38
N SER A 223 -1.24 -10.96 0.01
CA SER A 223 -0.44 -10.00 0.78
C SER A 223 -0.98 -8.58 0.71
N GLY A 224 -1.91 -8.32 -0.19
CA GLY A 224 -2.38 -6.98 -0.52
C GLY A 224 -1.39 -6.16 -1.35
N LEU A 225 -0.22 -6.70 -1.71
CA LEU A 225 0.75 -5.99 -2.52
C LEU A 225 0.36 -6.02 -4.00
N ALA A 226 0.47 -4.86 -4.65
CA ALA A 226 0.33 -4.75 -6.09
C ALA A 226 1.29 -3.69 -6.64
N ILE A 227 1.72 -3.84 -7.90
CA ILE A 227 2.54 -2.85 -8.59
C ILE A 227 1.89 -2.52 -9.93
N ALA A 228 1.69 -1.23 -10.21
CA ALA A 228 1.36 -0.71 -11.52
C ALA A 228 2.61 -0.11 -12.17
N SER A 229 2.85 -0.41 -13.45
CA SER A 229 4.03 0.03 -14.16
C SER A 229 3.72 0.47 -15.59
N ARG A 230 4.43 1.49 -16.07
CA ARG A 230 4.49 1.87 -17.49
C ARG A 230 5.44 0.97 -18.28
N PHE A 231 6.34 0.27 -17.60
CA PHE A 231 7.40 -0.56 -18.18
C PHE A 231 7.13 -2.05 -17.94
N PRO A 232 7.58 -2.94 -18.85
CA PRO A 232 7.40 -4.39 -18.68
C PRO A 232 8.18 -4.96 -17.50
N PHE A 233 7.62 -6.00 -16.89
CA PHE A 233 8.32 -6.81 -15.89
C PHE A 233 9.13 -7.90 -16.57
N LEU A 234 10.42 -8.05 -16.21
CA LEU A 234 11.31 -9.12 -16.66
C LEU A 234 11.33 -10.28 -15.66
N ASN A 235 11.55 -9.97 -14.39
CA ASN A 235 11.57 -10.93 -13.30
C ASN A 235 10.70 -10.42 -12.14
N VAL A 236 10.01 -11.34 -11.48
CA VAL A 236 9.18 -11.04 -10.31
C VAL A 236 9.41 -12.11 -9.25
N LYS A 237 9.60 -11.70 -8.00
CA LYS A 237 9.81 -12.58 -6.86
C LYS A 237 9.08 -12.03 -5.63
N PHE A 238 8.41 -12.90 -4.91
CA PHE A 238 7.81 -12.58 -3.61
C PHE A 238 8.51 -13.36 -2.52
N VAL A 239 8.88 -12.70 -1.44
CA VAL A 239 9.49 -13.30 -0.25
C VAL A 239 8.62 -12.96 0.95
N PRO A 240 7.93 -13.97 1.55
CA PRO A 240 7.11 -13.75 2.74
C PRO A 240 7.99 -13.49 3.96
N PHE A 241 7.52 -12.62 4.86
CA PHE A 241 8.18 -12.41 6.15
C PHE A 241 7.99 -13.62 7.05
N ILE A 242 9.04 -13.99 7.76
CA ILE A 242 9.03 -15.11 8.71
C ILE A 242 8.40 -14.66 10.02
N ALA A 243 8.71 -13.46 10.48
CA ALA A 243 8.19 -12.90 11.72
C ALA A 243 6.73 -12.45 11.56
N LYS A 244 5.82 -13.10 12.26
CA LYS A 244 4.37 -12.83 12.20
C LYS A 244 3.81 -12.74 13.62
N ARG A 245 2.80 -11.89 13.82
CA ARG A 245 2.09 -11.73 15.10
C ARG A 245 0.59 -11.60 14.88
N GLY A 246 -0.19 -12.14 15.80
CA GLY A 246 -1.64 -11.99 15.81
C GLY A 246 -2.29 -12.45 14.52
N TRP A 247 -3.18 -11.65 13.99
CA TRP A 247 -3.95 -11.96 12.77
C TRP A 247 -3.13 -11.94 11.46
N HIS A 248 -1.89 -11.42 11.49
CA HIS A 248 -0.95 -11.56 10.37
C HIS A 248 -0.60 -13.02 10.03
N TRP A 249 -0.91 -13.98 10.91
CA TRP A 249 -0.88 -15.40 10.59
C TRP A 249 -1.89 -15.80 9.49
N CYS A 250 -2.99 -15.05 9.39
CA CYS A 250 -4.00 -15.27 8.35
C CYS A 250 -3.62 -14.65 7.01
N GLY A 251 -2.70 -13.69 7.00
CA GLY A 251 -2.20 -13.00 5.82
C GLY A 251 -0.82 -13.48 5.39
N CYS A 252 -0.34 -12.95 4.29
CA CYS A 252 0.95 -13.29 3.71
C CYS A 252 1.81 -12.03 3.51
N ASN A 253 2.14 -11.32 4.61
CA ASN A 253 3.02 -10.16 4.53
C ASN A 253 4.40 -10.56 4.00
N GLY A 254 5.02 -9.68 3.23
CA GLY A 254 6.31 -9.95 2.60
C GLY A 254 6.79 -8.78 1.76
N VAL A 255 7.83 -9.03 0.97
CA VAL A 255 8.35 -8.10 -0.03
C VAL A 255 8.18 -8.66 -1.44
N LEU A 256 7.54 -7.88 -2.31
CA LEU A 256 7.40 -8.14 -3.74
C LEU A 256 8.50 -7.39 -4.48
N MET A 257 9.36 -8.09 -5.21
CA MET A 257 10.48 -7.52 -5.96
C MET A 257 10.28 -7.76 -7.45
N CYS A 258 10.50 -6.74 -8.26
CA CYS A 258 10.33 -6.77 -9.70
C CYS A 258 11.54 -6.14 -10.38
N LYS A 259 12.08 -6.82 -11.42
CA LYS A 259 13.01 -6.24 -12.36
C LYS A 259 12.25 -5.67 -13.54
N MET A 260 12.51 -4.42 -13.90
CA MET A 260 11.87 -3.67 -14.98
C MET A 260 12.76 -3.64 -16.22
N ASP A 261 12.14 -3.72 -17.40
CA ASP A 261 12.79 -3.46 -18.67
C ASP A 261 12.65 -1.97 -19.02
N LEU A 262 13.75 -1.24 -18.98
CA LEU A 262 13.81 0.18 -19.31
C LEU A 262 14.25 0.42 -20.78
N GLY A 263 14.55 -0.67 -21.50
CA GLY A 263 15.03 -0.65 -22.88
C GLY A 263 16.56 -0.53 -22.98
N GLU A 264 17.12 -0.99 -24.09
CA GLU A 264 18.53 -0.87 -24.45
C GLU A 264 19.51 -1.50 -23.41
N GLY A 265 19.09 -2.58 -22.76
CA GLY A 265 19.86 -3.24 -21.72
C GLY A 265 19.88 -2.54 -20.36
N ARG A 266 19.11 -1.44 -20.22
CA ARG A 266 18.91 -0.76 -18.95
C ARG A 266 17.82 -1.44 -18.17
N VAL A 267 18.01 -1.61 -16.87
CA VAL A 267 17.07 -2.25 -15.96
C VAL A 267 16.96 -1.48 -14.66
N GLY A 268 15.80 -1.63 -14.00
CA GLY A 268 15.57 -1.12 -12.67
C GLY A 268 15.02 -2.21 -11.75
N ILE A 269 15.22 -2.10 -10.46
CA ILE A 269 14.63 -3.00 -9.45
C ILE A 269 13.70 -2.21 -8.55
N LEU A 270 12.42 -2.60 -8.53
CA LEU A 270 11.40 -2.05 -7.65
C LEU A 270 10.94 -3.11 -6.67
N ALA A 271 10.96 -2.79 -5.39
CA ALA A 271 10.33 -3.58 -4.34
C ALA A 271 9.13 -2.85 -3.77
N ASN A 272 8.10 -3.61 -3.40
CA ASN A 272 6.93 -3.16 -2.69
C ASN A 272 6.75 -4.00 -1.43
N LEU A 273 6.53 -3.36 -0.28
CA LEU A 273 6.33 -4.03 1.00
C LEU A 273 5.16 -3.45 1.80
N HIS A 274 4.66 -4.25 2.74
CA HIS A 274 3.75 -3.79 3.79
C HIS A 274 4.13 -4.51 5.08
N MET A 275 4.64 -3.76 6.04
CA MET A 275 5.10 -4.28 7.32
C MET A 275 3.93 -4.60 8.26
N VAL A 276 4.19 -5.32 9.34
CA VAL A 276 3.19 -5.59 10.38
C VAL A 276 2.80 -4.29 11.09
N ALA A 277 1.49 -4.07 11.28
CA ALA A 277 0.99 -2.85 11.91
C ALA A 277 1.39 -2.71 13.39
N TYR A 278 1.56 -3.85 14.09
CA TYR A 278 1.81 -3.88 15.55
C TYR A 278 3.05 -4.72 15.81
N GLN A 279 4.22 -4.07 15.86
CA GLN A 279 5.50 -4.80 15.99
C GLN A 279 5.74 -5.43 17.37
N GLY A 280 5.13 -4.87 18.42
CA GLY A 280 5.33 -5.32 19.78
C GLY A 280 6.77 -5.16 20.28
N LYS A 281 7.04 -5.74 21.43
CA LYS A 281 8.38 -5.70 22.05
C LYS A 281 9.43 -6.51 21.29
N GLU A 282 9.00 -7.43 20.43
CA GLU A 282 9.86 -8.28 19.61
C GLU A 282 10.49 -7.53 18.42
N GLN A 283 10.15 -6.27 18.22
CA GLN A 283 10.67 -5.41 17.13
C GLN A 283 10.54 -6.08 15.75
N LEU A 284 9.36 -6.62 15.45
CA LEU A 284 9.09 -7.42 14.23
C LEU A 284 9.39 -6.66 12.95
N ILE A 285 9.20 -5.33 12.94
CA ILE A 285 9.49 -4.50 11.76
C ILE A 285 10.99 -4.46 11.51
N ALA A 286 11.81 -4.25 12.54
CA ALA A 286 13.27 -4.24 12.40
C ALA A 286 13.80 -5.59 11.89
N LEU A 287 13.26 -6.71 12.39
CA LEU A 287 13.59 -8.03 11.87
C LEU A 287 13.16 -8.21 10.41
N ALA A 288 11.99 -7.69 10.02
CA ALA A 288 11.53 -7.74 8.65
C ALA A 288 12.39 -6.88 7.72
N LEU A 289 12.89 -5.72 8.17
CA LEU A 289 13.81 -4.85 7.41
C LEU A 289 15.12 -5.59 7.07
N THR A 290 15.67 -6.39 8.02
CA THR A 290 16.83 -7.25 7.75
C THR A 290 16.54 -8.24 6.62
N HIS A 291 15.38 -8.92 6.67
CA HIS A 291 14.99 -9.85 5.60
C HIS A 291 14.78 -9.14 4.24
N VAL A 292 14.25 -7.91 4.24
CA VAL A 292 14.11 -7.12 3.02
C VAL A 292 15.46 -6.81 2.40
N GLU A 293 16.42 -6.35 3.21
CA GLU A 293 17.77 -6.01 2.75
C GLU A 293 18.48 -7.24 2.14
N GLU A 294 18.46 -8.38 2.82
CA GLU A 294 19.00 -9.64 2.33
C GLU A 294 18.30 -10.12 1.05
N ALA A 295 16.95 -10.00 0.99
CA ALA A 295 16.18 -10.41 -0.16
C ALA A 295 16.48 -9.55 -1.39
N MET A 296 16.64 -8.22 -1.21
CA MET A 296 17.01 -7.29 -2.28
C MET A 296 18.40 -7.61 -2.84
N ASP A 297 19.40 -7.78 -1.99
CA ASP A 297 20.76 -8.12 -2.41
C ASP A 297 20.83 -9.46 -3.15
N LYS A 298 20.07 -10.45 -2.66
CA LYS A 298 19.98 -11.75 -3.33
C LYS A 298 19.27 -11.64 -4.67
N PHE A 299 18.14 -10.94 -4.73
CA PHE A 299 17.38 -10.74 -5.96
C PHE A 299 18.21 -10.02 -7.02
N ARG A 300 18.90 -8.92 -6.65
CA ARG A 300 19.80 -8.20 -7.56
C ARG A 300 20.83 -9.13 -8.18
N LYS A 301 21.54 -9.93 -7.36
CA LYS A 301 22.57 -10.89 -7.83
C LYS A 301 22.00 -11.99 -8.75
N GLU A 302 20.74 -12.39 -8.51
CA GLU A 302 20.09 -13.44 -9.31
C GLU A 302 19.60 -12.95 -10.67
N VAL A 303 19.17 -11.67 -10.77
CA VAL A 303 18.43 -11.22 -11.96
C VAL A 303 19.16 -10.22 -12.84
N VAL A 304 20.16 -9.51 -12.34
CA VAL A 304 20.92 -8.53 -13.15
C VAL A 304 22.04 -9.24 -13.88
N GLY A 305 21.97 -9.22 -15.22
CA GLY A 305 22.97 -9.83 -16.08
C GLY A 305 24.22 -8.96 -16.26
N SER A 306 25.33 -9.58 -16.63
CA SER A 306 26.62 -8.88 -16.84
C SER A 306 26.60 -7.81 -17.95
N ASN A 307 25.64 -7.89 -18.87
CA ASN A 307 25.50 -6.98 -20.00
C ASN A 307 24.36 -5.97 -19.79
N GLU A 308 23.84 -5.86 -18.58
CA GLU A 308 22.75 -4.94 -18.23
C GLU A 308 23.27 -3.81 -17.36
N SER A 309 22.72 -2.60 -17.55
CA SER A 309 22.96 -1.44 -16.71
C SER A 309 21.83 -1.31 -15.70
N LEU A 310 22.14 -1.43 -14.42
CA LEU A 310 21.18 -1.20 -13.34
C LEU A 310 21.10 0.31 -13.06
N GLU A 311 19.97 0.92 -13.42
CA GLU A 311 19.77 2.36 -13.30
C GLU A 311 19.37 2.76 -11.87
N TRP A 312 18.55 1.95 -11.19
CA TRP A 312 18.05 2.25 -9.87
C TRP A 312 17.55 1.00 -9.14
N GLU A 313 17.60 1.06 -7.81
CA GLU A 313 16.92 0.15 -6.89
C GLU A 313 16.05 0.98 -5.94
N VAL A 314 14.76 0.68 -5.88
CA VAL A 314 13.78 1.40 -5.08
C VAL A 314 12.96 0.43 -4.24
N ILE A 315 12.74 0.78 -2.97
CA ILE A 315 11.86 0.04 -2.06
C ILE A 315 10.74 1.00 -1.63
N GLY A 316 9.52 0.78 -2.11
CA GLY A 316 8.34 1.54 -1.71
C GLY A 316 7.46 0.72 -0.78
N GLY A 317 6.69 1.37 0.09
CA GLY A 317 5.71 0.65 0.87
C GLY A 317 5.24 1.37 2.13
N ASP A 318 4.31 0.70 2.81
CA ASP A 318 3.87 1.03 4.14
C ASP A 318 4.75 0.28 5.14
N TYR A 319 5.61 1.04 5.82
CA TYR A 319 6.56 0.52 6.80
C TYR A 319 5.94 0.36 8.20
N ASN A 320 4.74 0.90 8.41
CA ASN A 320 4.09 0.89 9.72
C ASN A 320 4.97 1.40 10.88
N CYS A 321 6.03 2.10 10.59
CA CYS A 321 6.91 2.77 11.54
C CYS A 321 7.35 4.13 11.00
N ASP A 322 7.45 5.11 11.88
CA ASP A 322 8.00 6.43 11.54
C ASP A 322 9.48 6.55 11.98
N ASN A 323 10.08 7.69 11.71
CA ASN A 323 11.48 7.95 12.03
C ASN A 323 11.67 8.65 13.40
N ILE A 324 10.60 9.20 13.98
CA ILE A 324 10.66 10.12 15.11
C ILE A 324 10.18 9.45 16.40
N SER A 325 9.14 8.63 16.33
CA SER A 325 8.50 7.99 17.49
C SER A 325 9.47 7.13 18.30
N PRO A 326 9.47 7.26 19.65
CA PRO A 326 10.36 6.48 20.51
C PRO A 326 10.21 4.97 20.34
N GLY A 327 8.98 4.48 20.17
CA GLY A 327 8.67 3.06 19.97
C GLY A 327 9.19 2.49 18.64
N ASP A 328 9.48 3.34 17.65
CA ASP A 328 9.96 2.96 16.31
C ASP A 328 11.48 3.15 16.15
N ARG A 329 12.20 3.50 17.22
CA ARG A 329 13.63 3.85 17.19
C ARG A 329 14.50 2.74 16.59
N ALA A 330 14.24 1.48 16.92
CA ALA A 330 14.99 0.35 16.35
C ALA A 330 14.84 0.23 14.83
N CYS A 331 13.71 0.67 14.29
CA CYS A 331 13.48 0.73 12.85
C CYS A 331 14.23 1.93 12.24
N ALA A 332 14.13 3.11 12.86
CA ALA A 332 14.79 4.32 12.38
C ALA A 332 16.33 4.21 12.35
N GLU A 333 16.91 3.44 13.26
CA GLU A 333 18.36 3.19 13.35
C GLU A 333 18.82 1.94 12.57
N HIS A 334 17.92 1.30 11.80
CA HIS A 334 18.26 0.06 11.07
C HIS A 334 19.24 0.32 9.92
N SER A 335 20.14 -0.67 9.66
CA SER A 335 21.19 -0.61 8.63
C SER A 335 20.67 -0.38 7.21
N ILE A 336 19.41 -0.75 6.92
CA ILE A 336 18.79 -0.52 5.62
C ILE A 336 18.83 0.96 5.20
N PHE A 337 18.70 1.90 6.15
CA PHE A 337 18.74 3.34 5.87
C PHE A 337 20.16 3.87 5.60
N THR A 338 21.19 3.05 5.85
CA THR A 338 22.56 3.32 5.41
C THR A 338 22.76 2.94 3.95
N ASN A 339 22.16 1.81 3.53
CA ASN A 339 22.32 1.25 2.20
C ASN A 339 21.28 1.79 1.20
N PHE A 340 20.09 2.14 1.69
CA PHE A 340 19.02 2.79 0.94
C PHE A 340 18.64 4.10 1.62
N LYS A 341 18.70 5.20 0.88
CA LYS A 341 18.37 6.52 1.40
C LYS A 341 16.87 6.76 1.36
N ASP A 342 16.31 7.26 2.45
CA ASP A 342 14.98 7.86 2.54
C ASP A 342 15.14 9.38 2.36
N PRO A 343 14.67 9.99 1.26
CA PRO A 343 14.78 11.43 1.06
C PRO A 343 14.07 12.27 2.11
N GLY A 344 13.03 11.69 2.74
CA GLY A 344 12.29 12.34 3.82
C GLY A 344 12.98 12.28 5.18
N MET A 345 14.07 11.54 5.33
CA MET A 345 14.79 11.33 6.58
C MET A 345 16.13 12.12 6.58
N VAL A 346 16.26 13.08 7.47
CA VAL A 346 17.54 13.79 7.66
C VAL A 346 18.51 12.93 8.46
N ARG A 347 18.03 12.31 9.55
CA ARG A 347 18.74 11.37 10.42
C ARG A 347 17.73 10.63 11.30
N PRO A 348 18.12 9.54 12.00
CA PRO A 348 17.28 8.95 13.02
C PRO A 348 16.76 10.00 14.01
N GLY A 349 15.44 10.01 14.25
CA GLY A 349 14.74 10.96 15.08
C GLY A 349 14.43 12.31 14.43
N LYS A 350 14.75 12.51 13.15
CA LYS A 350 14.46 13.77 12.45
C LYS A 350 14.16 13.58 10.98
N ASP A 351 12.98 13.99 10.55
CA ASP A 351 12.57 14.07 9.16
C ASP A 351 12.84 15.45 8.54
N ALA A 352 12.86 15.51 7.22
CA ALA A 352 12.92 16.76 6.46
C ALA A 352 11.65 17.59 6.71
N ALA A 353 11.76 18.91 6.68
CA ALA A 353 10.64 19.81 7.00
C ALA A 353 9.39 19.61 6.10
N TRP A 354 9.59 19.14 4.88
CA TRP A 354 8.52 18.84 3.92
C TRP A 354 7.94 17.42 4.06
N ALA A 355 8.60 16.52 4.79
CA ALA A 355 8.19 15.14 4.97
C ALA A 355 7.20 15.01 6.12
N VAL A 356 5.97 15.44 5.88
CA VAL A 356 4.87 15.36 6.86
C VAL A 356 4.35 13.94 7.03
N GLY A 357 3.59 13.70 8.10
CA GLY A 357 3.00 12.40 8.39
C GLY A 357 2.02 11.93 7.31
N THR A 358 1.94 10.62 7.11
CA THR A 358 1.06 9.96 6.14
C THR A 358 -0.07 9.18 6.80
N GLU A 359 -0.05 9.00 8.13
CA GLU A 359 -1.06 8.24 8.86
C GLU A 359 -2.18 9.16 9.39
N PRO A 360 -3.41 9.11 8.79
CA PRO A 360 -4.49 9.99 9.18
C PRO A 360 -5.16 9.53 10.48
N ARG A 361 -5.72 10.47 11.24
CA ARG A 361 -6.62 10.17 12.36
C ARG A 361 -7.98 9.70 11.82
N GLN A 362 -8.37 8.47 12.13
CA GLN A 362 -9.60 7.85 11.61
C GLN A 362 -10.88 8.70 11.81
N PRO A 363 -11.14 9.39 12.94
CA PRO A 363 -12.35 10.19 13.11
C PRO A 363 -12.50 11.31 12.08
N THR A 364 -11.42 11.79 11.46
CA THR A 364 -11.41 12.92 10.54
C THR A 364 -11.60 12.53 9.07
N LEU A 365 -11.51 11.25 8.70
CA LEU A 365 -11.53 10.76 7.32
C LEU A 365 -12.76 11.17 6.50
N HIS A 366 -13.88 11.47 7.16
CA HIS A 366 -15.13 11.88 6.50
C HIS A 366 -15.48 13.37 6.70
N THR A 367 -14.51 14.18 7.12
CA THR A 367 -14.70 15.63 7.19
C THR A 367 -14.61 16.24 5.78
N PRO A 368 -15.24 17.41 5.55
CA PRO A 368 -15.14 18.10 4.26
C PRO A 368 -13.70 18.40 3.85
N GLU A 369 -12.86 18.72 4.83
CA GLU A 369 -11.44 19.06 4.65
C GLU A 369 -10.66 17.88 4.06
N MET A 370 -10.80 16.68 4.66
CA MET A 370 -10.13 15.46 4.19
C MET A 370 -10.64 14.97 2.82
N ARG A 371 -11.84 15.37 2.44
CA ARG A 371 -12.46 14.96 1.17
C ARG A 371 -12.07 15.84 -0.02
N ASN A 372 -11.45 16.97 0.24
CA ASN A 372 -10.92 17.87 -0.79
C ASN A 372 -9.40 17.81 -0.77
N PRO A 373 -8.75 17.18 -1.77
CA PRO A 373 -7.30 17.02 -1.79
C PRO A 373 -6.51 18.34 -1.74
N ASP A 374 -7.00 19.40 -2.39
CA ASP A 374 -6.30 20.68 -2.40
C ASP A 374 -6.40 21.35 -1.03
N HIS A 375 -7.58 21.36 -0.41
CA HIS A 375 -7.76 21.88 0.94
C HIS A 375 -6.98 21.06 1.98
N PHE A 376 -6.89 19.74 1.81
CA PHE A 376 -6.11 18.91 2.73
C PHE A 376 -4.60 19.21 2.63
N ARG A 377 -4.07 19.49 1.42
CA ARG A 377 -2.67 19.93 1.27
C ARG A 377 -2.39 21.24 2.01
N GLU A 378 -3.30 22.22 1.94
CA GLU A 378 -3.19 23.46 2.72
C GLU A 378 -3.16 23.21 4.24
N ILE A 379 -3.94 22.22 4.72
CA ILE A 379 -3.91 21.82 6.12
C ILE A 379 -2.56 21.22 6.50
N LEU A 380 -1.96 20.41 5.62
CA LEU A 380 -0.67 19.75 5.89
C LEU A 380 0.48 20.76 6.03
N VAL A 381 0.39 21.94 5.41
CA VAL A 381 1.38 23.02 5.57
C VAL A 381 1.36 23.63 6.97
N ASP A 382 0.17 23.75 7.56
CA ASP A 382 -0.03 24.38 8.88
C ASP A 382 0.28 23.38 10.01
N ASP A 383 1.29 23.67 10.81
CA ASP A 383 1.81 22.77 11.85
C ASP A 383 0.81 22.49 12.99
N VAL A 384 -0.13 23.40 13.27
CA VAL A 384 -1.19 23.19 14.28
C VAL A 384 -2.38 22.46 13.67
N ARG A 385 -2.87 22.93 12.51
CA ARG A 385 -4.03 22.30 11.84
C ARG A 385 -3.73 20.88 11.44
N ARG A 386 -2.53 20.57 10.91
CA ARG A 386 -2.10 19.22 10.54
C ARG A 386 -2.31 18.21 11.66
N ARG A 387 -2.02 18.57 12.92
CA ARG A 387 -2.15 17.68 14.09
C ARG A 387 -3.58 17.21 14.36
N HIS A 388 -4.60 17.94 13.92
CA HIS A 388 -5.99 17.49 14.03
C HIS A 388 -6.33 16.35 13.08
N TYR A 389 -5.59 16.20 11.97
CA TYR A 389 -5.89 15.27 10.89
C TYR A 389 -4.89 14.13 10.74
N VAL A 390 -3.65 14.35 11.14
CA VAL A 390 -2.54 13.42 11.02
C VAL A 390 -2.00 13.08 12.41
N LEU A 391 -1.58 11.84 12.61
CA LEU A 391 -1.03 11.38 13.88
C LEU A 391 0.29 12.07 14.22
N ASP A 392 0.47 12.37 15.50
CA ASP A 392 1.72 12.85 16.04
C ASP A 392 2.74 11.73 16.16
N ALA A 393 4.03 12.02 15.90
CA ALA A 393 5.11 11.05 15.98
C ALA A 393 5.67 10.92 17.43
N VAL A 394 4.79 10.51 18.34
CA VAL A 394 5.08 10.33 19.78
C VAL A 394 4.69 8.94 20.27
N VAL A 395 4.63 7.97 19.35
CA VAL A 395 4.17 6.63 19.64
C VAL A 395 5.24 5.87 20.41
N GLU A 396 4.90 5.41 21.62
CA GLU A 396 5.75 4.52 22.43
C GLU A 396 5.49 3.06 22.10
N GLU A 397 4.23 2.68 21.95
CA GLU A 397 3.81 1.34 21.54
C GLU A 397 2.59 1.44 20.62
N GLN A 398 2.61 0.70 19.52
CA GLN A 398 1.50 0.66 18.58
C GLN A 398 0.35 -0.17 19.16
N THR A 399 -0.83 0.44 19.29
CA THR A 399 -2.07 -0.16 19.78
C THR A 399 -3.20 0.02 18.78
N PHE A 400 -4.28 -0.77 18.89
CA PHE A 400 -5.43 -0.68 17.97
C PHE A 400 -6.18 0.66 18.00
N ASP A 401 -6.10 1.38 19.09
CA ASP A 401 -6.76 2.68 19.28
C ASP A 401 -5.89 3.86 18.84
N LEU A 402 -4.64 3.60 18.45
CA LEU A 402 -3.69 4.65 18.02
C LEU A 402 -4.31 5.64 17.04
N MET A 403 -4.95 5.15 15.98
CA MET A 403 -5.54 6.01 14.94
C MET A 403 -6.75 6.83 15.42
N THR A 404 -7.32 6.52 16.59
CA THR A 404 -8.46 7.23 17.18
C THR A 404 -8.05 8.26 18.23
N ILE A 405 -6.78 8.25 18.64
CA ILE A 405 -6.23 9.17 19.63
C ILE A 405 -6.23 10.60 19.07
N GLY A 406 -6.72 11.56 19.86
CA GLY A 406 -6.67 12.98 19.51
C GLY A 406 -5.24 13.53 19.52
N PRO A 407 -5.02 14.75 19.01
CA PRO A 407 -3.73 15.42 19.14
C PRO A 407 -3.37 15.63 20.61
N SER A 408 -2.07 15.52 20.94
CA SER A 408 -1.57 15.93 22.23
C SER A 408 -1.74 17.45 22.41
N THR A 409 -2.00 17.87 23.65
CA THR A 409 -2.25 19.28 24.00
C THR A 409 -1.23 19.76 25.03
N ASN A 410 -1.04 21.08 25.11
CA ASN A 410 -0.27 21.70 26.19
C ASN A 410 -1.02 21.63 27.54
N GLU A 411 -0.43 22.18 28.60
CA GLU A 411 -1.02 22.24 29.95
C GLU A 411 -2.33 23.02 30.02
N HIS A 412 -2.62 23.87 29.02
CA HIS A 412 -3.87 24.64 28.91
C HIS A 412 -4.94 23.92 28.07
N GLY A 413 -4.66 22.70 27.57
CA GLY A 413 -5.58 21.93 26.73
C GLY A 413 -5.64 22.39 25.27
N GLU A 414 -4.68 23.20 24.81
CA GLU A 414 -4.62 23.73 23.45
C GLU A 414 -3.70 22.88 22.58
N VAL A 415 -4.05 22.65 21.34
CA VAL A 415 -3.17 22.07 20.31
C VAL A 415 -2.22 23.16 19.84
N VAL A 416 -0.93 22.98 20.07
CA VAL A 416 0.13 23.92 19.67
C VAL A 416 1.02 23.27 18.62
N ALA A 417 1.83 24.08 17.93
CA ALA A 417 2.85 23.58 17.02
C ALA A 417 3.94 22.83 17.78
N GLU A 418 4.29 21.63 17.28
CA GLU A 418 5.36 20.80 17.83
C GLU A 418 6.18 20.19 16.70
N GLU A 419 7.49 19.97 16.89
CA GLU A 419 8.37 19.42 15.86
C GLU A 419 7.91 18.03 15.37
N TRP A 420 7.33 17.22 16.25
CA TRP A 420 6.79 15.88 15.98
C TRP A 420 5.28 15.87 15.66
N GLY A 421 4.65 17.06 15.65
CA GLY A 421 3.20 17.22 15.51
C GLY A 421 2.69 16.90 14.10
N GLY A 422 1.85 15.87 13.95
CA GLY A 422 1.35 15.42 12.65
C GLY A 422 2.46 14.87 11.73
N MET A 423 3.53 14.31 12.33
CA MET A 423 4.73 13.85 11.60
C MET A 423 4.84 12.32 11.53
N ARG A 424 3.83 11.56 11.93
CA ARG A 424 3.85 10.11 11.81
C ARG A 424 3.81 9.67 10.35
N ARG A 425 4.99 9.52 9.76
CA ARG A 425 5.21 9.16 8.35
C ARG A 425 5.59 7.68 8.25
N ILE A 426 4.62 6.84 7.92
CA ILE A 426 4.78 5.39 7.81
C ILE A 426 4.99 4.92 6.38
N ASP A 427 4.56 5.68 5.37
CA ASP A 427 4.83 5.39 3.96
C ASP A 427 6.17 5.99 3.54
N LYS A 428 7.02 5.16 2.93
CA LYS A 428 8.37 5.56 2.53
C LYS A 428 8.74 5.05 1.15
N LEU A 429 9.65 5.77 0.50
CA LEU A 429 10.35 5.36 -0.71
C LEU A 429 11.85 5.44 -0.43
N LEU A 430 12.53 4.31 -0.46
CA LEU A 430 13.97 4.21 -0.24
C LEU A 430 14.68 3.99 -1.57
N PHE A 431 15.82 4.64 -1.77
CA PHE A 431 16.56 4.60 -3.02
C PHE A 431 18.00 4.14 -2.78
N ARG A 432 18.47 3.13 -3.54
CA ARG A 432 19.88 2.79 -3.69
C ARG A 432 20.26 3.07 -5.14
N CYS A 433 21.28 3.89 -5.36
CA CYS A 433 21.78 4.19 -6.69
C CYS A 433 23.29 4.38 -6.65
N GLU A 434 24.01 3.62 -7.44
CA GLU A 434 25.49 3.70 -7.49
C GLU A 434 25.97 5.01 -8.15
N ASN A 435 25.14 5.64 -8.99
CA ASN A 435 25.44 6.88 -9.71
C ASN A 435 24.82 8.14 -9.11
N TYR A 436 23.97 8.01 -8.06
CA TYR A 436 23.27 9.15 -7.43
C TYR A 436 24.04 9.80 -6.28
N LEU A 437 25.27 9.34 -6.01
CA LEU A 437 26.10 9.89 -4.93
C LEU A 437 26.63 11.30 -5.22
N GLU A 438 26.45 11.82 -6.44
CA GLU A 438 26.85 13.20 -6.80
C GLU A 438 25.73 14.24 -6.68
N VAL A 439 24.47 13.82 -6.52
CA VAL A 439 23.39 14.78 -6.28
C VAL A 439 23.15 14.83 -4.80
N THR A 440 23.92 15.70 -4.14
CA THR A 440 23.56 16.32 -2.92
C THR A 440 24.10 15.93 -1.60
N ASN A 441 25.07 16.60 -1.25
CA ASN A 441 25.15 17.18 0.08
C ASN A 441 25.83 18.56 -0.01
N PRO A 442 25.08 19.66 -0.16
CA PRO A 442 25.68 21.00 -0.10
C PRO A 442 26.10 21.39 1.32
N ALA A 443 25.98 20.48 2.29
CA ALA A 443 26.46 20.69 3.66
C ALA A 443 27.90 20.18 3.92
N GLN A 444 28.65 19.79 2.88
CA GLN A 444 30.05 19.38 2.98
C GLN A 444 30.98 20.09 1.98
N SER A 445 30.65 21.29 1.55
CA SER A 445 31.60 22.20 0.89
C SER A 445 31.73 23.50 1.65
#